data_07729c24c8e4664b41f53c5d69a317ae
#
_entry.id   07729c24c8e4664b41f53c5d69a317ae
#
_cell.length_a   1.000
_cell.length_b   1.000
_cell.length_c   1.000
_cell.angle_alpha   90.00
_cell.angle_beta   90.00
_cell.angle_gamma   90.00
#
_symmetry.space_group_name_H-M   'P 1'
#
loop_
_entity.id
_entity.type
_entity.pdbx_description
1 polymer ?
#
loop_
_entity_poly.entity_id
_entity_poly.type
_entity_poly.pdbx_seq_one_letter_code
_entity_poly.pdbx_strand_id
1 'polypeptide(L)'
;MAQVACGIDIGGSGVKGALVDLETGEYIGDQVRIPTPNPATPDAVAAVCREVIDQLGVKIGVPIGVTFPAPVFNGVIPYMANLDQSWVNVDVDELMERYLGRAVVALNDADAAGIAEVAYGAAKGRDGVIVFTTQGTGIGSAIIVNGTLLTNTELGHLEIDGTDAEKNASSGQKTLQGLNWEQW
;
A
#
# COMPACT_ATOMS: atom_id res chain seq x y z
N MET A 1 -14.01 -23.56 5.38
CA MET A 1 -13.36 -22.71 6.40
C MET A 1 -13.01 -21.42 5.67
N ALA A 2 -13.38 -20.25 6.20
CA ALA A 2 -13.03 -18.97 5.61
C ALA A 2 -11.52 -18.91 5.34
N GLN A 3 -11.13 -18.49 4.13
CA GLN A 3 -9.73 -18.23 3.82
C GLN A 3 -9.35 -16.87 4.42
N VAL A 4 -8.51 -16.88 5.45
CA VAL A 4 -8.09 -15.67 6.18
C VAL A 4 -6.70 -15.26 5.74
N ALA A 5 -6.49 -13.98 5.51
CA ALA A 5 -5.17 -13.37 5.34
C ALA A 5 -4.99 -12.20 6.32
N CYS A 6 -3.74 -11.82 6.56
CA CYS A 6 -3.39 -10.59 7.26
C CYS A 6 -2.87 -9.57 6.25
N GLY A 7 -3.46 -8.39 6.24
CA GLY A 7 -2.95 -7.24 5.48
C GLY A 7 -2.24 -6.27 6.42
N ILE A 8 -1.07 -5.77 6.02
CA ILE A 8 -0.34 -4.68 6.69
C ILE A 8 -0.13 -3.55 5.70
N ASP A 9 -0.55 -2.35 6.06
CA ASP A 9 -0.40 -1.12 5.28
C ASP A 9 0.62 -0.20 5.96
N ILE A 10 1.77 -0.02 5.33
CA ILE A 10 2.84 0.86 5.81
C ILE A 10 2.66 2.24 5.21
N GLY A 11 2.27 3.21 6.03
CA GLY A 11 2.13 4.60 5.63
C GLY A 11 3.08 5.54 6.38
N GLY A 12 3.26 6.75 5.87
CA GLY A 12 4.14 7.75 6.50
C GLY A 12 3.70 8.21 7.90
N SER A 13 2.41 8.05 8.26
CA SER A 13 1.86 8.45 9.57
C SER A 13 1.47 7.29 10.48
N GLY A 14 1.47 6.07 9.98
CA GLY A 14 1.08 4.89 10.75
C GLY A 14 1.16 3.62 9.92
N VAL A 15 1.48 2.53 10.61
CA VAL A 15 1.40 1.16 10.12
C VAL A 15 0.08 0.60 10.62
N LYS A 16 -0.73 0.09 9.71
CA LYS A 16 -2.04 -0.50 10.01
C LYS A 16 -2.04 -1.96 9.66
N GLY A 17 -2.81 -2.76 10.38
CA GLY A 17 -3.01 -4.16 10.04
C GLY A 17 -4.39 -4.63 10.38
N ALA A 18 -4.86 -5.65 9.65
CA ALA A 18 -6.12 -6.31 9.88
C ALA A 18 -6.10 -7.76 9.39
N LEU A 19 -6.93 -8.60 9.99
CA LEU A 19 -7.31 -9.87 9.40
C LEU A 19 -8.46 -9.66 8.43
N VAL A 20 -8.44 -10.35 7.29
CA VAL A 20 -9.43 -10.22 6.21
C VAL A 20 -9.95 -11.60 5.83
N ASP A 21 -11.26 -11.71 5.69
CA ASP A 21 -11.91 -12.84 5.03
C ASP A 21 -11.77 -12.69 3.52
N LEU A 22 -11.04 -13.61 2.87
CA LEU A 22 -10.79 -13.56 1.43
C LEU A 22 -11.99 -13.96 0.57
N GLU A 23 -13.08 -14.47 1.15
CA GLU A 23 -14.34 -14.74 0.42
C GLU A 23 -15.17 -13.46 0.27
N THR A 24 -15.18 -12.62 1.31
CA THR A 24 -16.01 -11.42 1.37
C THR A 24 -15.25 -10.11 1.18
N GLY A 25 -13.95 -10.09 1.47
CA GLY A 25 -13.13 -8.89 1.53
C GLY A 25 -13.32 -8.08 2.82
N GLU A 26 -14.09 -8.59 3.79
CA GLU A 26 -14.40 -7.89 5.03
C GLU A 26 -13.34 -8.13 6.12
N TYR A 27 -13.20 -7.16 7.02
CA TYR A 27 -12.32 -7.30 8.17
C TYR A 27 -12.88 -8.32 9.19
N ILE A 28 -11.98 -9.10 9.78
CA ILE A 28 -12.27 -9.99 10.91
C ILE A 28 -11.72 -9.34 12.18
N GLY A 29 -12.63 -8.83 13.02
CA GLY A 29 -12.28 -8.12 14.24
C GLY A 29 -11.80 -6.68 14.00
N ASP A 30 -11.07 -6.15 14.97
CA ASP A 30 -10.60 -4.76 14.94
C ASP A 30 -9.31 -4.59 14.13
N GLN A 31 -9.11 -3.41 13.58
CA GLN A 31 -7.84 -3.00 12.98
C GLN A 31 -6.86 -2.56 14.08
N VAL A 32 -5.61 -2.91 13.91
CA VAL A 32 -4.49 -2.36 14.71
C VAL A 32 -3.86 -1.22 13.92
N ARG A 33 -3.56 -0.12 14.62
CA ARG A 33 -2.80 0.99 14.05
C ARG A 33 -1.73 1.43 15.05
N ILE A 34 -0.47 1.43 14.60
CA ILE A 34 0.67 1.89 15.37
C ILE A 34 1.30 3.07 14.61
N PRO A 35 1.67 4.18 15.27
CA PRO A 35 2.37 5.29 14.61
C PRO A 35 3.64 4.82 13.91
N THR A 36 3.89 5.32 12.70
CA THR A 36 5.15 5.08 12.00
C THR A 36 6.31 5.67 12.82
N PRO A 37 7.38 4.91 13.06
CA PRO A 37 8.52 5.39 13.83
C PRO A 37 9.21 6.57 13.14
N ASN A 38 9.89 7.39 13.91
CA ASN A 38 10.68 8.48 13.39
C ASN A 38 12.09 8.42 13.99
N PRO A 39 13.16 8.12 13.20
CA PRO A 39 13.13 7.91 11.75
C PRO A 39 12.43 6.59 11.34
N ALA A 40 11.77 6.60 10.17
CA ALA A 40 11.05 5.47 9.60
C ALA A 40 12.00 4.53 8.83
N THR A 41 13.06 4.05 9.49
CA THR A 41 14.04 3.13 8.88
C THR A 41 13.44 1.74 8.64
N PRO A 42 14.00 0.95 7.70
CA PRO A 42 13.54 -0.40 7.42
C PRO A 42 13.37 -1.29 8.67
N ASP A 43 14.40 -1.36 9.50
CA ASP A 43 14.37 -2.19 10.72
C ASP A 43 13.34 -1.68 11.75
N ALA A 44 13.22 -0.36 11.92
CA ALA A 44 12.24 0.21 12.85
C ALA A 44 10.80 -0.05 12.41
N VAL A 45 10.51 0.10 11.12
CA VAL A 45 9.16 -0.17 10.57
C VAL A 45 8.84 -1.67 10.57
N ALA A 46 9.81 -2.52 10.23
CA ALA A 46 9.62 -3.97 10.26
C ALA A 46 9.36 -4.48 11.70
N ALA A 47 9.99 -3.87 12.72
CA ALA A 47 9.68 -4.15 14.11
C ALA A 47 8.23 -3.76 14.48
N VAL A 48 7.74 -2.64 13.96
CA VAL A 48 6.32 -2.23 14.13
C VAL A 48 5.38 -3.20 13.42
N CYS A 49 5.72 -3.67 12.21
CA CYS A 49 4.94 -4.71 11.52
C CYS A 49 4.85 -6.00 12.36
N ARG A 50 5.94 -6.38 13.04
CA ARG A 50 5.94 -7.49 13.99
C ARG A 50 4.97 -7.25 15.13
N GLU A 51 4.99 -6.07 15.74
CA GLU A 51 4.06 -5.70 16.81
C GLU A 51 2.60 -5.74 16.34
N VAL A 52 2.31 -5.28 15.12
CA VAL A 52 0.96 -5.35 14.52
C VAL A 52 0.47 -6.78 14.44
N ILE A 53 1.26 -7.73 13.92
CA ILE A 53 0.83 -9.12 13.81
C ILE A 53 0.69 -9.80 15.18
N ASP A 54 1.49 -9.41 16.17
CA ASP A 54 1.38 -9.92 17.53
C ASP A 54 0.10 -9.42 18.21
N GLN A 55 -0.25 -8.13 18.06
CA GLN A 55 -1.51 -7.56 18.58
C GLN A 55 -2.75 -8.17 17.90
N LEU A 56 -2.68 -8.45 16.58
CA LEU A 56 -3.75 -9.13 15.85
C LEU A 56 -3.86 -10.62 16.18
N GLY A 57 -2.88 -11.20 16.85
CA GLY A 57 -2.84 -12.63 17.14
C GLY A 57 -2.76 -13.50 15.88
N VAL A 58 -2.01 -13.05 14.85
CA VAL A 58 -1.92 -13.73 13.56
C VAL A 58 -1.30 -15.12 13.70
N LYS A 59 -2.11 -16.15 13.47
CA LYS A 59 -1.69 -17.55 13.62
C LYS A 59 -0.67 -17.98 12.55
N ILE A 60 0.16 -18.97 12.88
CA ILE A 60 1.05 -19.62 11.93
C ILE A 60 0.22 -20.20 10.78
N GLY A 61 0.69 -19.99 9.53
CA GLY A 61 0.00 -20.45 8.32
C GLY A 61 -0.99 -19.45 7.72
N VAL A 62 -1.33 -18.35 8.41
CA VAL A 62 -2.09 -17.25 7.81
C VAL A 62 -1.15 -16.46 6.90
N PRO A 63 -1.44 -16.31 5.59
CA PRO A 63 -0.63 -15.52 4.68
C PRO A 63 -0.65 -14.04 5.06
N ILE A 64 0.48 -13.34 4.81
CA ILE A 64 0.63 -11.92 5.09
C ILE A 64 0.94 -11.17 3.80
N GLY A 65 0.14 -10.14 3.50
CA GLY A 65 0.44 -9.13 2.50
C GLY A 65 0.91 -7.85 3.19
N VAL A 66 1.94 -7.21 2.63
CA VAL A 66 2.47 -5.93 3.13
C VAL A 66 2.48 -4.91 2.01
N THR A 67 1.92 -3.73 2.24
CA THR A 67 1.96 -2.64 1.26
C THR A 67 2.94 -1.55 1.66
N PHE A 68 3.57 -0.97 0.64
CA PHE A 68 4.54 0.11 0.77
C PHE A 68 4.11 1.33 -0.02
N PRO A 69 4.35 2.56 0.47
CA PRO A 69 4.10 3.79 -0.26
C PRO A 69 5.25 4.08 -1.25
N ALA A 70 5.59 3.08 -2.04
CA ALA A 70 6.67 3.07 -3.03
C ALA A 70 6.50 1.91 -4.01
N PRO A 71 7.06 1.99 -5.23
CA PRO A 71 7.15 0.85 -6.13
C PRO A 71 7.95 -0.30 -5.52
N VAL A 72 7.49 -1.53 -5.77
CA VAL A 72 8.18 -2.77 -5.36
C VAL A 72 8.44 -3.63 -6.60
N PHE A 73 9.70 -3.82 -6.95
CA PHE A 73 10.12 -4.63 -8.10
C PHE A 73 10.86 -5.87 -7.62
N ASN A 74 10.27 -7.05 -7.79
CA ASN A 74 10.85 -8.31 -7.34
C ASN A 74 11.34 -8.26 -5.88
N GLY A 75 10.52 -7.70 -4.99
CA GLY A 75 10.86 -7.55 -3.57
C GLY A 75 11.78 -6.39 -3.23
N VAL A 76 12.22 -5.57 -4.21
CA VAL A 76 13.15 -4.46 -3.97
C VAL A 76 12.48 -3.11 -4.19
N ILE A 77 12.73 -2.16 -3.29
CA ILE A 77 12.27 -0.76 -3.40
C ILE A 77 13.35 0.08 -4.10
N PRO A 78 13.14 0.56 -5.34
CA PRO A 78 14.15 1.32 -6.09
C PRO A 78 14.27 2.77 -5.64
N TYR A 79 13.20 3.37 -5.12
CA TYR A 79 13.20 4.70 -4.53
C TYR A 79 12.12 4.82 -3.44
N MET A 80 12.27 5.80 -2.54
CA MET A 80 11.35 6.05 -1.45
C MET A 80 11.13 7.56 -1.27
N ALA A 81 9.88 8.02 -1.36
CA ALA A 81 9.52 9.42 -1.16
C ALA A 81 8.98 9.72 0.25
N ASN A 82 8.25 8.78 0.82
CA ASN A 82 7.39 9.01 1.99
C ASN A 82 7.92 8.43 3.31
N LEU A 83 9.02 7.67 3.26
CA LEU A 83 9.72 7.11 4.42
C LEU A 83 11.20 7.49 4.39
N ASP A 84 12.01 6.88 5.26
CA ASP A 84 13.45 7.13 5.31
C ASP A 84 14.16 6.66 4.02
N GLN A 85 15.18 7.41 3.57
CA GLN A 85 15.92 7.08 2.34
C GLN A 85 16.69 5.76 2.42
N SER A 86 16.92 5.22 3.61
CA SER A 86 17.54 3.91 3.81
C SER A 86 16.72 2.74 3.26
N TRP A 87 15.47 2.97 2.85
CA TRP A 87 14.65 1.99 2.13
C TRP A 87 15.10 1.73 0.70
N VAL A 88 15.88 2.63 0.10
CA VAL A 88 16.33 2.48 -1.29
C VAL A 88 17.25 1.27 -1.43
N ASN A 89 16.91 0.38 -2.37
CA ASN A 89 17.55 -0.91 -2.63
C ASN A 89 17.42 -1.95 -1.50
N VAL A 90 16.47 -1.78 -0.59
CA VAL A 90 16.14 -2.81 0.40
C VAL A 90 15.35 -3.93 -0.27
N ASP A 91 15.77 -5.17 -0.03
CA ASP A 91 14.97 -6.36 -0.27
C ASP A 91 13.97 -6.50 0.88
N VAL A 92 12.71 -6.15 0.59
CA VAL A 92 11.65 -6.12 1.60
C VAL A 92 11.11 -7.51 1.92
N ASP A 93 11.25 -8.46 1.01
CA ASP A 93 10.85 -9.84 1.25
C ASP A 93 11.79 -10.45 2.30
N GLU A 94 13.11 -10.31 2.12
CA GLU A 94 14.11 -10.77 3.09
C GLU A 94 13.97 -10.04 4.45
N LEU A 95 13.80 -8.71 4.42
CA LEU A 95 13.61 -7.91 5.63
C LEU A 95 12.38 -8.38 6.42
N MET A 96 11.23 -8.49 5.77
CA MET A 96 9.98 -8.86 6.43
C MET A 96 10.03 -10.32 6.91
N GLU A 97 10.59 -11.25 6.13
CA GLU A 97 10.76 -12.63 6.58
C GLU A 97 11.59 -12.72 7.86
N ARG A 98 12.67 -11.95 7.94
CA ARG A 98 13.52 -11.90 9.14
C ARG A 98 12.77 -11.41 10.39
N TYR A 99 11.91 -10.40 10.25
CA TYR A 99 11.16 -9.83 11.39
C TYR A 99 9.88 -10.59 11.69
N LEU A 100 9.13 -11.00 10.69
CA LEU A 100 7.83 -11.67 10.87
C LEU A 100 7.96 -13.19 11.01
N GLY A 101 9.14 -13.76 10.71
CA GLY A 101 9.40 -15.18 10.80
C GLY A 101 8.67 -16.02 9.75
N ARG A 102 8.25 -15.39 8.65
CA ARG A 102 7.54 -16.03 7.54
C ARG A 102 7.61 -15.17 6.28
N ALA A 103 7.52 -15.82 5.12
CA ALA A 103 7.41 -15.13 3.84
C ALA A 103 6.16 -14.24 3.78
N VAL A 104 6.26 -13.10 3.11
CA VAL A 104 5.18 -12.16 2.84
C VAL A 104 5.03 -11.95 1.33
N VAL A 105 3.96 -11.29 0.94
CA VAL A 105 3.81 -10.70 -0.41
C VAL A 105 3.86 -9.19 -0.26
N ALA A 106 4.89 -8.58 -0.86
CA ALA A 106 5.07 -7.13 -0.82
C ALA A 106 4.56 -6.48 -2.12
N LEU A 107 3.81 -5.38 -2.01
CA LEU A 107 3.24 -4.63 -3.12
C LEU A 107 3.30 -3.12 -2.85
N ASN A 108 3.19 -2.33 -3.91
CA ASN A 108 2.81 -0.92 -3.80
C ASN A 108 1.37 -0.81 -3.23
N ASP A 109 1.10 0.23 -2.45
CA ASP A 109 -0.19 0.45 -1.78
C ASP A 109 -1.36 0.68 -2.75
N ALA A 110 -1.15 1.45 -3.83
CA ALA A 110 -2.16 1.69 -4.85
C ALA A 110 -2.43 0.44 -5.70
N ASP A 111 -1.39 -0.35 -6.00
CA ASP A 111 -1.51 -1.63 -6.68
C ASP A 111 -2.39 -2.60 -5.88
N ALA A 112 -2.13 -2.72 -4.57
CA ALA A 112 -2.92 -3.57 -3.68
C ALA A 112 -4.37 -3.10 -3.58
N ALA A 113 -4.60 -1.78 -3.51
CA ALA A 113 -5.94 -1.21 -3.51
C ALA A 113 -6.68 -1.49 -4.82
N GLY A 114 -6.01 -1.37 -5.98
CA GLY A 114 -6.57 -1.70 -7.29
C GLY A 114 -6.98 -3.18 -7.40
N ILE A 115 -6.15 -4.10 -6.89
CA ILE A 115 -6.49 -5.53 -6.81
C ILE A 115 -7.75 -5.74 -5.95
N ALA A 116 -7.84 -5.08 -4.80
CA ALA A 116 -8.98 -5.19 -3.91
C ALA A 116 -10.28 -4.69 -4.59
N GLU A 117 -10.22 -3.59 -5.34
CA GLU A 117 -11.35 -3.07 -6.10
C GLU A 117 -11.85 -4.04 -7.19
N VAL A 118 -10.95 -4.76 -7.85
CA VAL A 118 -11.32 -5.79 -8.83
C VAL A 118 -11.93 -7.02 -8.14
N ALA A 119 -11.39 -7.40 -6.98
CA ALA A 119 -11.87 -8.57 -6.26
C ALA A 119 -13.21 -8.33 -5.55
N TYR A 120 -13.38 -7.18 -4.92
CA TYR A 120 -14.48 -6.92 -3.98
C TYR A 120 -15.25 -5.62 -4.25
N GLY A 121 -14.65 -4.65 -4.95
CA GLY A 121 -15.16 -3.30 -5.09
C GLY A 121 -15.88 -2.99 -6.41
N ALA A 122 -15.80 -1.74 -6.84
CA ALA A 122 -16.52 -1.20 -7.98
C ALA A 122 -16.09 -1.80 -9.33
N ALA A 123 -14.89 -2.37 -9.41
CA ALA A 123 -14.36 -3.01 -10.61
C ALA A 123 -14.65 -4.51 -10.71
N LYS A 124 -15.33 -5.09 -9.71
CA LYS A 124 -15.66 -6.52 -9.70
C LYS A 124 -16.47 -6.94 -10.92
N GLY A 125 -15.99 -7.96 -11.63
CA GLY A 125 -16.65 -8.50 -12.83
C GLY A 125 -16.58 -7.57 -14.05
N ARG A 126 -15.70 -6.56 -14.05
CA ARG A 126 -15.42 -5.70 -15.20
C ARG A 126 -14.29 -6.28 -16.04
N ASP A 127 -14.51 -6.34 -17.35
CA ASP A 127 -13.50 -6.73 -18.35
C ASP A 127 -12.83 -5.48 -18.95
N GLY A 128 -11.72 -5.72 -19.66
CA GLY A 128 -10.98 -4.68 -20.39
C GLY A 128 -9.92 -4.00 -19.53
N VAL A 129 -9.74 -2.70 -19.73
CA VAL A 129 -8.75 -1.89 -19.01
C VAL A 129 -9.44 -1.14 -17.89
N ILE A 130 -8.99 -1.38 -16.67
CA ILE A 130 -9.42 -0.65 -15.47
C ILE A 130 -8.27 0.23 -15.03
N VAL A 131 -8.53 1.51 -14.90
CA VAL A 131 -7.61 2.49 -14.29
C VAL A 131 -8.19 2.87 -12.94
N PHE A 132 -7.48 2.53 -11.90
CA PHE A 132 -7.79 2.90 -10.52
C PHE A 132 -6.86 4.02 -10.08
N THR A 133 -7.39 5.02 -9.38
CA THR A 133 -6.59 6.11 -8.80
C THR A 133 -6.97 6.37 -7.36
N THR A 134 -5.97 6.64 -6.54
CA THR A 134 -6.15 7.14 -5.17
C THR A 134 -5.83 8.62 -5.12
N GLN A 135 -6.67 9.38 -4.38
CA GLN A 135 -6.50 10.82 -4.19
C GLN A 135 -6.21 11.08 -2.70
N GLY A 136 -4.93 11.18 -2.35
CA GLY A 136 -4.46 11.39 -0.99
C GLY A 136 -3.45 12.53 -0.89
N THR A 137 -2.39 12.35 -0.10
CA THR A 137 -1.21 13.25 -0.06
C THR A 137 -0.60 13.39 -1.45
N GLY A 138 -0.49 12.27 -2.18
CA GLY A 138 -0.17 12.20 -3.60
C GLY A 138 -1.33 11.62 -4.41
N ILE A 139 -1.02 11.13 -5.62
CA ILE A 139 -1.91 10.40 -6.51
C ILE A 139 -1.30 9.02 -6.77
N GLY A 140 -1.87 7.99 -6.16
CA GLY A 140 -1.52 6.61 -6.51
C GLY A 140 -2.35 6.11 -7.70
N SER A 141 -1.84 5.10 -8.39
CA SER A 141 -2.54 4.49 -9.52
C SER A 141 -2.28 3.00 -9.64
N ALA A 142 -3.26 2.28 -10.14
CA ALA A 142 -3.12 0.91 -10.59
C ALA A 142 -3.83 0.72 -11.94
N ILE A 143 -3.20 -0.02 -12.84
CA ILE A 143 -3.82 -0.40 -14.12
C ILE A 143 -4.00 -1.91 -14.13
N ILE A 144 -5.21 -2.36 -14.37
CA ILE A 144 -5.54 -3.78 -14.49
C ILE A 144 -6.09 -4.04 -15.88
N VAL A 145 -5.53 -5.02 -16.59
CA VAL A 145 -5.93 -5.41 -17.94
C VAL A 145 -6.45 -6.83 -17.92
N ASN A 146 -7.76 -7.00 -18.17
CA ASN A 146 -8.42 -8.30 -18.14
C ASN A 146 -8.11 -9.11 -16.87
N GLY A 147 -8.16 -8.44 -15.71
CA GLY A 147 -7.90 -9.05 -14.41
C GLY A 147 -6.42 -9.19 -14.03
N THR A 148 -5.49 -8.78 -14.91
CA THR A 148 -4.04 -8.81 -14.62
C THR A 148 -3.53 -7.42 -14.28
N LEU A 149 -2.91 -7.27 -13.11
CA LEU A 149 -2.30 -6.02 -12.67
C LEU A 149 -1.04 -5.72 -13.50
N LEU A 150 -0.96 -4.49 -14.00
CA LEU A 150 0.27 -3.88 -14.47
C LEU A 150 0.90 -3.12 -13.29
N THR A 151 1.91 -3.72 -12.70
CA THR A 151 2.48 -3.24 -11.43
C THR A 151 3.21 -1.90 -11.55
N ASN A 152 3.17 -1.12 -10.46
CA ASN A 152 3.97 0.10 -10.29
C ASN A 152 3.74 1.15 -11.39
N THR A 153 2.49 1.49 -11.67
CA THR A 153 2.14 2.39 -12.80
C THR A 153 2.21 3.88 -12.48
N GLU A 154 2.57 4.30 -11.34
CA GLU A 154 2.95 5.66 -10.87
C GLU A 154 2.46 6.86 -11.73
N LEU A 155 1.17 6.87 -12.14
CA LEU A 155 0.63 7.93 -13.02
C LEU A 155 0.61 9.31 -12.35
N GLY A 156 0.65 9.37 -11.02
CA GLY A 156 0.79 10.64 -10.29
C GLY A 156 2.08 11.39 -10.59
N HIS A 157 3.12 10.68 -11.03
CA HIS A 157 4.41 11.24 -11.42
C HIS A 157 4.52 11.58 -12.92
N LEU A 158 3.41 11.50 -13.67
CA LEU A 158 3.41 12.02 -15.03
C LEU A 158 3.72 13.51 -15.02
N GLU A 159 4.68 13.92 -15.85
CA GLU A 159 5.02 15.32 -16.02
C GLU A 159 3.97 16.03 -16.88
N ILE A 160 3.31 17.04 -16.32
CA ILE A 160 2.37 17.91 -17.01
C ILE A 160 2.85 19.35 -16.81
N ASP A 161 3.11 20.05 -17.90
CA ASP A 161 3.64 21.42 -17.89
C ASP A 161 4.93 21.59 -17.04
N GLY A 162 5.81 20.59 -17.09
CA GLY A 162 7.10 20.61 -16.41
C GLY A 162 7.03 20.29 -14.90
N THR A 163 5.91 19.74 -14.44
CA THR A 163 5.70 19.41 -13.02
C THR A 163 4.96 18.08 -12.90
N ASP A 164 5.29 17.26 -11.88
CA ASP A 164 4.55 16.04 -11.58
C ASP A 164 3.07 16.36 -11.36
N ALA A 165 2.17 15.58 -11.96
CA ALA A 165 0.73 15.78 -11.91
C ALA A 165 0.21 15.90 -10.46
N GLU A 166 0.70 15.06 -9.55
CA GLU A 166 0.28 15.04 -8.14
C GLU A 166 0.62 16.34 -7.38
N LYS A 167 1.67 17.07 -7.79
CA LYS A 167 2.05 18.35 -7.18
C LYS A 167 1.03 19.46 -7.42
N ASN A 168 0.16 19.27 -8.41
CA ASN A 168 -0.91 20.21 -8.70
C ASN A 168 -2.31 19.62 -8.39
N ALA A 169 -2.51 18.32 -8.62
CA ALA A 169 -3.83 17.69 -8.63
C ALA A 169 -4.12 16.79 -7.42
N SER A 170 -3.19 16.55 -6.49
CA SER A 170 -3.48 15.73 -5.31
C SER A 170 -4.39 16.46 -4.31
N SER A 171 -5.17 15.72 -3.52
CA SER A 171 -5.98 16.30 -2.46
C SER A 171 -5.12 16.94 -1.35
N GLY A 172 -3.89 16.46 -1.19
CA GLY A 172 -2.90 17.07 -0.31
C GLY A 172 -2.56 18.49 -0.74
N GLN A 173 -2.35 18.72 -2.04
CA GLN A 173 -2.09 20.06 -2.59
C GLN A 173 -3.31 20.97 -2.50
N LYS A 174 -4.52 20.44 -2.77
CA LYS A 174 -5.77 21.19 -2.54
C LYS A 174 -5.82 21.74 -1.11
N THR A 175 -5.54 20.91 -0.13
CA THR A 175 -5.57 21.28 1.29
C THR A 175 -4.46 22.27 1.63
N LEU A 176 -3.24 22.03 1.16
CA LEU A 176 -2.07 22.89 1.42
C LEU A 176 -2.27 24.30 0.89
N GLN A 177 -2.88 24.42 -0.30
CA GLN A 177 -3.13 25.72 -0.97
C GLN A 177 -4.46 26.35 -0.57
N GLY A 178 -5.29 25.68 0.24
CA GLY A 178 -6.59 26.18 0.68
C GLY A 178 -7.61 26.32 -0.47
N LEU A 179 -7.47 25.50 -1.53
CA LEU A 179 -8.35 25.59 -2.70
C LEU A 179 -9.75 25.06 -2.39
N ASN A 180 -10.78 25.73 -2.94
CA ASN A 180 -12.11 25.14 -3.01
C ASN A 180 -12.22 24.15 -4.18
N TRP A 181 -13.38 23.49 -4.35
CA TRP A 181 -13.57 22.46 -5.38
C TRP A 181 -13.49 22.98 -6.82
N GLU A 182 -13.85 24.25 -7.05
CA GLU A 182 -13.81 24.87 -8.39
C GLU A 182 -12.38 25.29 -8.77
N GLN A 183 -11.56 25.61 -7.76
CA GLN A 183 -10.17 26.04 -7.95
C GLN A 183 -9.21 24.86 -8.08
N TRP A 184 -9.56 23.71 -7.53
CA TRP A 184 -8.80 22.47 -7.60
C TRP A 184 -9.18 21.66 -8.83
#